data_e25cdd6c934b154d2f18d120b3666d02
#
_entry.id   e25cdd6c934b154d2f18d120b3666d02
#
_cell.length_a   1.000
_cell.length_b   1.000
_cell.length_c   1.000
_cell.angle_alpha   90.00
_cell.angle_beta   90.00
_cell.angle_gamma   90.00
#
_symmetry.space_group_name_H-M   'P 1'
#
loop_
_entity.id
_entity.type
_entity.pdbx_description
1 polymer ?
#
loop_
_entity_poly.entity_id
_entity_poly.type
_entity_poly.pdbx_seq_one_letter_code
_entity_poly.pdbx_strand_id
1 'polypeptide(L)'
;MLKLKNIKITDAYIEADYIPERSSECGHIKMNRVTKEIDVRSVIGFSDTYTRMAINGLERILYDIKKDPSYTPNERLVMWY
;
A
#
# COMPACT_ATOMS: atom_id res chain seq x y z
N MET A 1 -7.86 1.87 10.82
CA MET A 1 -7.97 2.29 9.42
C MET A 1 -6.65 2.88 8.93
N LEU A 2 -6.30 2.64 7.71
CA LEU A 2 -5.05 3.12 7.15
C LEU A 2 -5.32 3.65 5.74
N LYS A 3 -4.71 4.77 5.38
CA LYS A 3 -4.89 5.35 4.05
C LYS A 3 -3.63 5.13 3.21
N LEU A 4 -3.81 4.65 2.00
CA LEU A 4 -2.76 4.59 1.00
C LEU A 4 -2.90 5.80 0.08
N LYS A 5 -1.81 6.52 -0.13
CA LYS A 5 -1.76 7.72 -0.97
C LYS A 5 -0.62 7.63 -1.97
N ASN A 6 -0.70 8.45 -3.01
CA ASN A 6 0.35 8.54 -4.03
C ASN A 6 0.69 7.16 -4.59
N ILE A 7 -0.35 6.39 -4.88
CA ILE A 7 -0.20 5.04 -5.40
C ILE A 7 0.39 5.09 -6.80
N LYS A 8 1.50 4.40 -7.01
CA LYS A 8 2.14 4.26 -8.32
C LYS A 8 2.19 2.80 -8.70
N ILE A 9 1.74 2.51 -9.90
CA ILE A 9 1.65 1.14 -10.40
C ILE A 9 2.41 1.06 -11.72
N THR A 10 3.38 0.14 -11.78
CA THR A 10 4.12 -0.17 -13.00
C THR A 10 3.98 -1.66 -13.30
N ASP A 11 4.50 -2.11 -14.43
CA ASP A 11 4.51 -3.54 -14.74
C ASP A 11 5.35 -4.35 -13.76
N ALA A 12 6.36 -3.72 -13.18
CA ALA A 12 7.31 -4.39 -12.29
C ALA A 12 6.90 -4.32 -10.83
N TYR A 13 6.29 -3.21 -10.38
CA TYR A 13 6.00 -3.02 -8.97
C TYR A 13 4.83 -2.09 -8.72
N ILE A 14 4.38 -2.08 -7.48
CA ILE A 14 3.39 -1.14 -6.95
C ILE A 14 3.96 -0.51 -5.68
N GLU A 15 3.79 0.80 -5.54
CA GLU A 15 4.25 1.52 -4.36
C GLU A 15 3.22 2.55 -3.91
N ALA A 16 3.27 2.91 -2.64
CA ALA A 16 2.37 3.90 -2.06
C ALA A 16 2.93 4.41 -0.74
N ASP A 17 2.48 5.60 -0.36
CA ASP A 17 2.65 6.09 1.00
C ASP A 17 1.50 5.56 1.84
N TYR A 18 1.77 5.14 3.07
CA TYR A 18 0.71 4.70 3.97
C TYR A 18 0.68 5.59 5.21
N ILE A 19 -0.54 5.97 5.59
CA ILE A 19 -0.79 6.88 6.69
C ILE A 19 -1.73 6.18 7.66
N PRO A 20 -1.25 5.79 8.86
CA PRO A 20 -2.12 5.22 9.87
C PRO A 20 -3.17 6.20 10.34
N GLU A 21 -4.29 5.69 10.79
CA GLU A 21 -5.36 6.50 11.36
C GLU A 21 -4.83 7.39 12.49
N ARG A 22 -5.23 8.66 12.46
CA ARG A 22 -4.83 9.66 13.45
C ARG A 22 -3.34 9.98 13.48
N SER A 23 -2.60 9.61 12.45
CA SER A 23 -1.20 9.94 12.35
C SER A 23 -0.98 11.05 11.33
N SER A 24 -0.08 11.97 11.63
CA SER A 24 0.37 12.98 10.68
C SER A 24 1.62 12.52 9.92
N GLU A 25 2.19 11.38 10.32
CA GLU A 25 3.38 10.83 9.69
C GLU A 25 2.99 9.74 8.70
N CYS A 26 3.83 9.53 7.69
CA CYS A 26 3.58 8.51 6.70
C CYS A 26 4.82 7.62 6.51
N GLY A 27 4.57 6.36 6.17
CA GLY A 27 5.61 5.46 5.70
C GLY A 27 5.48 5.26 4.20
N HIS A 28 6.46 4.61 3.60
CA HIS A 28 6.44 4.28 2.18
C HIS A 28 6.64 2.78 2.01
N ILE A 29 5.87 2.18 1.11
CA ILE A 29 5.95 0.74 0.85
C ILE A 29 5.96 0.50 -0.65
N LYS A 30 6.81 -0.42 -1.07
CA LYS A 30 6.94 -0.82 -2.47
C LYS A 30 6.98 -2.34 -2.54
N MET A 31 6.19 -2.91 -3.43
CA MET A 31 6.12 -4.36 -3.60
C MET A 31 6.37 -4.74 -5.04
N ASN A 32 7.24 -5.72 -5.26
CA ASN A 32 7.45 -6.29 -6.60
C ASN A 32 6.24 -7.12 -6.98
N ARG A 33 5.67 -6.87 -8.15
CA ARG A 33 4.45 -7.55 -8.58
C ARG A 33 4.67 -9.01 -8.97
N VAL A 34 5.88 -9.37 -9.31
CA VAL A 34 6.23 -10.73 -9.74
C VAL A 34 6.72 -11.57 -8.57
N THR A 35 7.75 -11.08 -7.86
CA THR A 35 8.38 -11.83 -6.77
C THR A 35 7.67 -11.65 -5.42
N LYS A 36 6.86 -10.60 -5.30
CA LYS A 36 6.19 -10.20 -4.06
C LYS A 36 7.17 -9.74 -2.96
N GLU A 37 8.41 -9.45 -3.34
CA GLU A 37 9.35 -8.86 -2.41
C GLU A 37 8.90 -7.46 -2.00
N ILE A 38 9.11 -7.13 -0.75
CA ILE A 38 8.61 -5.90 -0.16
C ILE A 38 9.76 -5.07 0.38
N ASP A 39 9.81 -3.80 -0.04
CA ASP A 39 10.71 -2.80 0.48
C ASP A 39 9.88 -1.78 1.24
N VAL A 40 10.16 -1.61 2.51
CA VAL A 40 9.41 -0.72 3.39
C VAL A 40 10.31 0.37 3.92
N ARG A 41 9.86 1.61 3.75
CA ARG A 41 10.49 2.78 4.35
C ARG A 41 9.45 3.47 5.20
N SER A 42 9.58 3.35 6.51
CA SER A 42 8.59 3.93 7.41
C SER A 42 9.23 4.93 8.35
N VAL A 43 8.41 5.86 8.84
CA VAL A 43 8.82 6.78 9.89
C VAL A 43 8.94 6.00 11.20
N ILE A 44 9.90 6.42 12.02
CA ILE A 44 10.14 5.80 13.33
C ILE A 44 8.86 5.82 14.17
N GLY A 45 8.54 4.69 14.77
CA GLY A 45 7.37 4.56 15.64
C GLY A 45 6.18 3.87 15.01
N PHE A 46 6.21 3.59 13.71
CA PHE A 46 5.14 2.82 13.09
C PHE A 46 5.29 1.35 13.48
N SER A 47 4.17 0.73 13.83
CA SER A 47 4.15 -0.68 14.20
C SER A 47 4.11 -1.57 12.95
N ASP A 48 4.53 -2.82 13.14
CA ASP A 48 4.43 -3.84 12.07
C ASP A 48 3.00 -4.06 11.63
N THR A 49 2.04 -3.78 12.48
CA THR A 49 0.62 -3.91 12.16
C THR A 49 0.25 -2.99 10.99
N TYR A 50 0.68 -1.73 11.03
CA TYR A 50 0.40 -0.80 9.94
C TYR A 50 1.11 -1.20 8.65
N THR A 51 2.33 -1.66 8.75
CA THR A 51 3.07 -2.17 7.59
C THR A 51 2.31 -3.34 6.96
N ARG A 52 1.85 -4.27 7.77
CA ARG A 52 1.10 -5.43 7.31
C ARG A 52 -0.21 -5.02 6.63
N MET A 53 -0.92 -4.03 7.19
CA MET A 53 -2.13 -3.51 6.60
C MET A 53 -1.86 -2.84 5.25
N ALA A 54 -0.75 -2.12 5.14
CA ALA A 54 -0.34 -1.52 3.88
C ALA A 54 -0.06 -2.58 2.81
N ILE A 55 0.63 -3.65 3.18
CA ILE A 55 0.90 -4.79 2.29
C ILE A 55 -0.41 -5.39 1.80
N ASN A 56 -1.33 -5.66 2.71
CA ASN A 56 -2.64 -6.21 2.36
C ASN A 56 -3.40 -5.27 1.42
N GLY A 57 -3.30 -3.97 1.63
CA GLY A 57 -3.92 -2.98 0.75
C GLY A 57 -3.34 -3.02 -0.65
N LEU A 58 -2.02 -3.12 -0.78
CA LEU A 58 -1.37 -3.23 -2.09
C LEU A 58 -1.78 -4.51 -2.81
N GLU A 59 -1.82 -5.64 -2.09
CA GLU A 59 -2.25 -6.91 -2.66
C GLU A 59 -3.70 -6.84 -3.15
N ARG A 60 -4.57 -6.17 -2.41
CA ARG A 60 -5.96 -6.00 -2.79
C ARG A 60 -6.08 -5.15 -4.07
N ILE A 61 -5.29 -4.09 -4.17
CA ILE A 61 -5.26 -3.26 -5.37
C ILE A 61 -4.82 -4.09 -6.58
N LEU A 62 -3.77 -4.91 -6.43
CA LEU A 62 -3.31 -5.78 -7.52
C LEU A 62 -4.38 -6.77 -7.94
N TYR A 63 -5.12 -7.31 -6.99
CA TYR A 63 -6.23 -8.21 -7.26
C TYR A 63 -7.33 -7.50 -8.07
N ASP A 64 -7.68 -6.28 -7.67
CA ASP A 64 -8.70 -5.51 -8.35
C ASP A 64 -8.28 -5.11 -9.76
N ILE A 65 -6.99 -4.80 -9.97
CA ILE A 65 -6.44 -4.50 -11.29
C ILE A 65 -6.51 -5.73 -12.20
N LYS A 66 -6.27 -6.90 -11.64
CA LYS A 66 -6.36 -8.15 -12.41
C LYS A 66 -7.78 -8.38 -12.94
N LYS A 67 -8.79 -7.98 -12.17
CA LYS A 67 -10.19 -8.06 -12.59
C LYS A 67 -10.59 -6.94 -13.54
N ASP A 68 -10.05 -5.74 -13.32
CA ASP A 68 -10.36 -4.55 -14.10
C ASP A 68 -9.07 -3.78 -14.39
N PRO A 69 -8.42 -4.03 -15.54
CA PRO A 69 -7.16 -3.37 -15.87
C PRO A 69 -7.25 -1.84 -15.98
N SER A 70 -8.44 -1.28 -16.06
CA SER A 70 -8.62 0.17 -16.09
C SER A 70 -8.59 0.80 -14.71
N TYR A 71 -8.56 0.01 -13.66
CA TYR A 71 -8.52 0.49 -12.29
C TYR A 71 -7.13 1.05 -11.96
N THR A 72 -7.04 2.37 -11.79
CA THR A 72 -5.77 3.05 -11.50
C THR A 72 -5.97 4.03 -10.35
N PRO A 73 -6.05 3.53 -9.09
CA PRO A 73 -6.32 4.39 -7.95
C PRO A 73 -5.10 5.24 -7.59
N ASN A 74 -5.34 6.49 -7.14
CA ASN A 74 -4.32 7.33 -6.53
C ASN A 74 -4.29 7.15 -5.01
N GLU A 75 -5.46 6.87 -4.44
CA GLU A 75 -5.66 6.72 -3.01
C GLU A 75 -6.59 5.55 -2.73
N ARG A 76 -6.42 4.95 -1.57
CA ARG A 76 -7.32 3.89 -1.12
C ARG A 76 -7.30 3.82 0.40
N LEU A 77 -8.48 3.64 0.98
CA LEU A 77 -8.61 3.36 2.41
C LEU A 77 -8.51 1.85 2.62
N VAL A 78 -7.68 1.47 3.57
CA VAL A 78 -7.56 0.07 4.01
C VAL A 78 -8.24 -0.03 5.36
N MET A 79 -9.32 -0.77 5.41
CA MET A 79 -10.10 -0.95 6.62
C MET A 79 -9.87 -2.36 7.16
N TRP A 80 -9.66 -2.45 8.48
CA TRP A 80 -9.51 -3.74 9.16
C TRP A 80 -10.43 -3.77 10.37
N TYR A 81 -11.09 -4.86 10.51
CA TYR A 81 -12.01 -5.08 11.63
C TYR A 81 -11.81 -6.49 12.16
#